data_69235209978182f10769406f31330288
#
_entry.id   69235209978182f10769406f31330288
#
_cell.length_a   1.000
_cell.length_b   1.000
_cell.length_c   1.000
_cell.angle_alpha   90.00
_cell.angle_beta   90.00
_cell.angle_gamma   90.00
#
_symmetry.space_group_name_H-M   'P 1'
#
loop_
_entity.id
_entity.type
_entity.pdbx_description
1 polymer ?
#
loop_
_entity_poly.entity_id
_entity_poly.type
_entity_poly.pdbx_seq_one_letter_code
_entity_poly.pdbx_strand_id
1 'polypeptide(L)'
;MNQIYVTRTNLYENYNSGGDLMDRRSFLKSSTVGVGATAAAATLAAPAYAQGKRTLTMVTSVPEGFAVFDDAAQNFCDRVSAMTDGQLTIDKKPAGTLVGAFEVFDAVSAGQADVYHSADYYFMGQHPGFAYFTSVPFGMTGPEIMSWYYHNGGYELHGELGSIFNLKPFLCGNTGHQPGGWFNKEINSAADLQGLKFRMPGFGGKALGLTGASVQNIPGGEIYQALASGAIDGAEWIGPLADERLGFQEICKFYYTSGFHEPGSALCASFNLDIYESLSAPHKAIVETAAHATHSWNLAQSNANNATALTRLKAAGVKVLEFDDSIWEAFGKAAKEAQDGFM
;
A
#
# COMPACT_ATOMS: atom_id res chain seq x y z
N MET A 1 -29.55 -18.23 -24.59
CA MET A 1 -30.82 -18.22 -23.84
C MET A 1 -30.86 -19.47 -23.00
N ASN A 2 -30.53 -19.39 -21.73
CA ASN A 2 -31.05 -20.30 -20.69
C ASN A 2 -30.60 -19.67 -19.36
N GLN A 3 -31.56 -19.03 -18.70
CA GLN A 3 -31.44 -18.50 -17.36
C GLN A 3 -31.47 -19.66 -16.37
N ILE A 4 -30.48 -19.77 -15.51
CA ILE A 4 -30.56 -20.62 -14.33
C ILE A 4 -30.89 -19.71 -13.14
N TYR A 5 -32.17 -19.70 -12.75
CA TYR A 5 -32.65 -19.20 -11.48
C TYR A 5 -32.31 -20.23 -10.39
N VAL A 6 -31.40 -19.88 -9.49
CA VAL A 6 -31.24 -20.63 -8.23
C VAL A 6 -32.18 -20.01 -7.19
N THR A 7 -33.25 -20.74 -6.89
CA THR A 7 -34.22 -20.42 -5.86
C THR A 7 -33.58 -20.49 -4.46
N ARG A 8 -33.61 -19.38 -3.74
CA ARG A 8 -33.39 -19.30 -2.29
C ARG A 8 -34.59 -19.95 -1.58
N THR A 9 -34.47 -21.18 -1.16
CA THR A 9 -35.31 -21.72 -0.06
C THR A 9 -34.61 -22.93 0.55
N ASN A 10 -34.59 -22.97 1.91
CA ASN A 10 -34.23 -24.10 2.78
C ASN A 10 -32.74 -24.25 3.17
N LEU A 11 -32.26 -23.31 4.02
CA LEU A 11 -31.16 -23.56 4.93
C LEU A 11 -31.45 -23.05 6.37
N TYR A 12 -32.71 -23.02 6.81
CA TYR A 12 -33.11 -22.64 8.17
C TYR A 12 -34.02 -23.64 8.87
N GLU A 13 -33.85 -24.94 8.62
CA GLU A 13 -34.47 -25.97 9.45
C GLU A 13 -33.45 -27.08 9.71
N ASN A 14 -32.68 -26.95 10.79
CA ASN A 14 -32.11 -28.05 11.57
C ASN A 14 -31.13 -27.50 12.65
N TYR A 15 -31.63 -26.67 13.53
CA TYR A 15 -30.98 -26.39 14.80
C TYR A 15 -32.03 -26.27 15.91
N ASN A 16 -32.73 -27.38 16.19
CA ASN A 16 -33.49 -27.54 17.41
C ASN A 16 -33.45 -28.99 17.83
N SER A 17 -32.42 -29.33 18.60
CA SER A 17 -32.46 -30.52 19.47
C SER A 17 -31.67 -30.24 20.74
N GLY A 18 -32.38 -29.88 21.80
CA GLY A 18 -32.12 -30.32 23.18
C GLY A 18 -30.80 -29.89 23.82
N GLY A 19 -30.70 -28.65 24.27
CA GLY A 19 -29.75 -28.25 25.30
C GLY A 19 -30.47 -27.29 26.25
N ASP A 20 -30.71 -27.64 27.47
CA ASP A 20 -31.31 -26.83 28.52
C ASP A 20 -30.59 -25.48 28.61
N LEU A 21 -31.29 -24.42 28.21
CA LEU A 21 -30.86 -23.02 28.44
C LEU A 21 -30.93 -22.78 29.96
N MET A 22 -29.80 -22.79 30.63
CA MET A 22 -29.72 -22.32 32.02
C MET A 22 -30.16 -20.85 32.07
N ASP A 23 -31.30 -20.64 32.75
CA ASP A 23 -31.86 -19.32 33.03
C ASP A 23 -30.87 -18.52 33.89
N ARG A 24 -30.66 -17.24 33.50
CA ARG A 24 -29.80 -16.28 34.21
C ARG A 24 -30.11 -16.17 35.72
N ARG A 25 -31.32 -16.49 36.14
CA ARG A 25 -31.74 -16.51 37.56
C ARG A 25 -31.23 -17.75 38.31
N SER A 26 -31.06 -18.90 37.66
CA SER A 26 -30.51 -20.11 38.26
C SER A 26 -29.01 -20.01 38.45
N PHE A 27 -28.30 -19.33 37.53
CA PHE A 27 -26.86 -19.08 37.67
C PHE A 27 -26.53 -18.20 38.90
N LEU A 28 -27.35 -17.21 39.18
CA LEU A 28 -27.18 -16.33 40.36
C LEU A 28 -27.59 -16.95 41.70
N LYS A 29 -28.37 -18.03 41.72
CA LYS A 29 -28.78 -18.71 42.93
C LYS A 29 -27.81 -19.82 43.41
N SER A 30 -26.89 -20.25 42.54
CA SER A 30 -25.87 -21.29 42.88
C SER A 30 -24.63 -20.70 43.54
N SER A 31 -24.53 -19.36 43.68
CA SER A 31 -23.33 -18.69 44.19
C SER A 31 -23.34 -18.40 45.69
N THR A 32 -24.33 -18.84 46.43
CA THR A 32 -24.47 -18.56 47.87
C THR A 32 -24.55 -19.81 48.75
N VAL A 33 -23.57 -20.69 48.66
CA VAL A 33 -23.24 -21.60 49.80
C VAL A 33 -21.76 -22.00 49.67
N GLY A 34 -20.91 -21.46 50.55
CA GLY A 34 -19.52 -21.91 50.62
C GLY A 34 -18.61 -20.88 51.28
N VAL A 35 -18.94 -20.45 52.50
CA VAL A 35 -17.97 -19.81 53.39
C VAL A 35 -17.01 -20.86 53.92
N GLY A 36 -15.72 -20.72 53.57
CA GLY A 36 -14.64 -21.44 54.22
C GLY A 36 -13.69 -22.19 53.29
N ALA A 37 -12.91 -21.48 52.51
CA ALA A 37 -11.63 -21.97 52.03
C ALA A 37 -10.71 -20.80 51.75
N THR A 38 -9.61 -20.75 52.48
CA THR A 38 -8.45 -19.89 52.36
C THR A 38 -8.20 -19.38 50.96
N ALA A 39 -8.17 -18.05 50.82
CA ALA A 39 -7.72 -17.35 49.64
C ALA A 39 -6.28 -17.70 49.32
N ALA A 40 -6.04 -18.74 48.53
CA ALA A 40 -4.89 -18.79 47.67
C ALA A 40 -5.24 -17.84 46.53
N ALA A 41 -4.87 -16.58 46.66
CA ALA A 41 -4.76 -15.67 45.53
C ALA A 41 -3.77 -16.31 44.55
N ALA A 42 -4.29 -17.12 43.62
CA ALA A 42 -3.59 -17.34 42.38
C ALA A 42 -3.53 -15.96 41.72
N THR A 43 -2.48 -15.23 42.01
CA THR A 43 -2.02 -14.17 41.12
C THR A 43 -1.81 -14.87 39.79
N LEU A 44 -2.81 -14.79 38.90
CA LEU A 44 -2.57 -14.93 37.51
C LEU A 44 -1.47 -13.90 37.24
N ALA A 45 -0.23 -14.40 37.16
CA ALA A 45 0.87 -13.58 36.72
C ALA A 45 0.42 -13.04 35.38
N ALA A 46 0.04 -11.76 35.33
CA ALA A 46 -0.06 -11.06 34.07
C ALA A 46 1.24 -11.42 33.33
N PRO A 47 1.18 -11.87 32.08
CA PRO A 47 2.39 -12.18 31.34
C PRO A 47 3.30 -10.97 31.53
N ALA A 48 4.50 -11.23 32.06
CA ALA A 48 5.45 -10.17 32.36
C ALA A 48 5.83 -9.49 31.04
N TYR A 49 5.15 -8.41 30.71
CA TYR A 49 5.55 -7.43 29.71
C TYR A 49 6.71 -6.60 30.30
N ALA A 50 7.77 -7.29 30.71
CA ALA A 50 9.01 -6.69 31.14
C ALA A 50 10.04 -6.63 30.01
N GLN A 51 9.60 -6.38 28.79
CA GLN A 51 10.48 -5.83 27.77
C GLN A 51 10.40 -4.32 27.91
N GLY A 52 11.52 -3.67 28.25
CA GLY A 52 11.60 -2.21 28.30
C GLY A 52 11.16 -1.60 26.98
N LYS A 53 10.78 -0.33 27.00
CA LYS A 53 10.39 0.40 25.78
C LYS A 53 11.40 0.17 24.66
N ARG A 54 10.90 -0.19 23.50
CA ARG A 54 11.70 -0.41 22.29
C ARG A 54 11.30 0.58 21.20
N THR A 55 12.27 1.25 20.61
CA THR A 55 12.06 2.11 19.45
C THR A 55 12.74 1.49 18.25
N LEU A 56 12.00 1.35 17.15
CA LEU A 56 12.50 0.93 15.84
C LEU A 56 12.70 2.17 14.97
N THR A 57 13.65 2.11 14.05
CA THR A 57 13.89 3.15 13.05
C THR A 57 13.25 2.77 11.73
N MET A 58 12.32 3.61 11.23
CA MET A 58 11.76 3.47 9.89
C MET A 58 12.39 4.48 8.95
N VAL A 59 12.75 4.04 7.74
CA VAL A 59 13.12 4.90 6.62
C VAL A 59 12.03 4.86 5.56
N THR A 60 11.70 5.99 4.92
CA THR A 60 10.66 6.05 3.89
C THR A 60 11.23 6.49 2.54
N SER A 61 10.62 6.04 1.45
CA SER A 61 11.02 6.44 0.09
C SER A 61 10.40 7.77 -0.37
N VAL A 62 9.75 8.50 0.52
CA VAL A 62 9.19 9.83 0.25
C VAL A 62 9.59 10.82 1.34
N PRO A 63 9.63 12.13 1.02
CA PRO A 63 9.77 13.18 2.01
C PRO A 63 8.57 13.25 2.97
N GLU A 64 8.74 13.92 4.09
CA GLU A 64 7.67 14.21 5.04
C GLU A 64 6.54 15.02 4.40
N GLY A 65 5.29 14.70 4.75
CA GLY A 65 4.09 15.41 4.28
C GLY A 65 3.59 15.01 2.89
N PHE A 66 4.18 14.01 2.27
CA PHE A 66 3.68 13.46 1.01
C PHE A 66 2.36 12.72 1.25
N ALA A 67 1.26 13.35 0.81
CA ALA A 67 -0.08 12.82 1.00
C ALA A 67 -0.20 11.38 0.49
N VAL A 68 -1.02 10.60 1.15
CA VAL A 68 -1.28 9.18 0.90
C VAL A 68 -0.09 8.31 1.30
N PHE A 69 1.11 8.59 0.79
CA PHE A 69 2.28 7.75 0.99
C PHE A 69 2.89 7.94 2.40
N ASP A 70 3.25 9.18 2.76
CA ASP A 70 3.77 9.49 4.11
C ASP A 70 2.67 9.39 5.18
N ASP A 71 1.42 9.70 4.80
CA ASP A 71 0.26 9.53 5.68
C ASP A 71 0.10 8.06 6.11
N ALA A 72 0.34 7.09 5.21
CA ALA A 72 0.30 5.66 5.54
C ALA A 72 1.43 5.27 6.51
N ALA A 73 2.66 5.71 6.24
CA ALA A 73 3.80 5.45 7.12
C ALA A 73 3.57 5.99 8.53
N GLN A 74 3.08 7.23 8.64
CA GLN A 74 2.78 7.86 9.94
C GLN A 74 1.63 7.15 10.66
N ASN A 75 0.54 6.84 9.95
CA ASN A 75 -0.60 6.12 10.53
C ASN A 75 -0.19 4.75 11.08
N PHE A 76 0.69 4.04 10.40
CA PHE A 76 1.24 2.78 10.87
C PHE A 76 2.05 2.95 12.17
N CYS A 77 2.96 3.93 12.20
CA CYS A 77 3.76 4.23 13.39
C CYS A 77 2.88 4.56 14.61
N ASP A 78 1.87 5.41 14.40
CA ASP A 78 0.94 5.83 15.46
C ASP A 78 0.12 4.65 15.98
N ARG A 79 -0.36 3.77 15.11
CA ARG A 79 -1.11 2.56 15.50
C ARG A 79 -0.26 1.60 16.30
N VAL A 80 0.96 1.31 15.87
CA VAL A 80 1.88 0.43 16.61
C VAL A 80 2.11 0.99 18.00
N SER A 81 2.40 2.29 18.13
CA SER A 81 2.59 2.96 19.41
C SER A 81 1.33 2.87 20.29
N ALA A 82 0.17 3.22 19.77
CA ALA A 82 -1.09 3.21 20.51
C ALA A 82 -1.49 1.81 20.97
N MET A 83 -1.37 0.80 20.11
CA MET A 83 -1.76 -0.59 20.43
C MET A 83 -0.80 -1.29 21.39
N THR A 84 0.42 -0.76 21.57
CA THR A 84 1.42 -1.28 22.52
C THR A 84 1.53 -0.43 23.79
N ASP A 85 0.66 0.56 23.98
CA ASP A 85 0.79 1.55 25.07
C ASP A 85 2.20 2.16 25.15
N GLY A 86 2.78 2.45 23.97
CA GLY A 86 4.12 3.02 23.82
C GLY A 86 5.27 2.07 24.19
N GLN A 87 5.02 0.76 24.36
CA GLN A 87 6.09 -0.22 24.61
C GLN A 87 6.92 -0.50 23.34
N LEU A 88 6.28 -0.46 22.18
CA LEU A 88 6.93 -0.49 20.86
C LEU A 88 6.58 0.80 20.12
N THR A 89 7.59 1.56 19.73
CA THR A 89 7.44 2.79 18.93
C THR A 89 8.28 2.69 17.66
N ILE A 90 7.92 3.46 16.64
CA ILE A 90 8.66 3.53 15.40
C ILE A 90 9.00 4.99 15.13
N ASP A 91 10.29 5.30 15.08
CA ASP A 91 10.83 6.62 14.76
C ASP A 91 11.03 6.73 13.25
N LYS A 92 10.11 7.47 12.59
CA LYS A 92 10.08 7.64 11.13
C LYS A 92 11.13 8.64 10.66
N LYS A 93 11.95 8.24 9.70
CA LYS A 93 12.97 9.03 9.01
C LYS A 93 12.61 9.20 7.54
N PRO A 94 12.07 10.35 7.12
CA PRO A 94 11.73 10.64 5.74
C PRO A 94 12.94 10.54 4.80
N ALA A 95 12.67 10.33 3.50
CA ALA A 95 13.69 10.26 2.47
C ALA A 95 14.68 11.43 2.54
N GLY A 96 15.97 11.12 2.43
CA GLY A 96 17.05 12.10 2.53
C GLY A 96 17.49 12.45 3.96
N THR A 97 16.82 11.91 5.00
CA THR A 97 17.23 12.12 6.40
C THR A 97 18.35 11.19 6.84
N LEU A 98 18.18 9.89 6.61
CA LEU A 98 19.19 8.85 6.88
C LEU A 98 19.77 8.31 5.59
N VAL A 99 18.91 7.98 4.63
CA VAL A 99 19.26 7.42 3.32
C VAL A 99 18.41 8.06 2.24
N GLY A 100 18.83 7.95 0.98
CA GLY A 100 18.06 8.39 -0.17
C GLY A 100 16.78 7.55 -0.37
N ALA A 101 15.86 8.09 -1.17
CA ALA A 101 14.53 7.50 -1.37
C ALA A 101 14.56 6.03 -1.85
N PHE A 102 15.50 5.68 -2.73
CA PHE A 102 15.63 4.34 -3.28
C PHE A 102 16.67 3.46 -2.59
N GLU A 103 17.32 3.98 -1.54
CA GLU A 103 18.31 3.25 -0.73
C GLU A 103 17.69 2.57 0.50
N VAL A 104 16.39 2.79 0.75
CA VAL A 104 15.69 2.28 1.94
C VAL A 104 15.69 0.75 2.01
N PHE A 105 15.59 0.07 0.86
CA PHE A 105 15.64 -1.39 0.76
C PHE A 105 16.98 -1.94 1.26
N ASP A 106 18.07 -1.41 0.72
CA ASP A 106 19.43 -1.87 1.06
C ASP A 106 19.76 -1.55 2.52
N ALA A 107 19.31 -0.37 3.01
CA ALA A 107 19.52 0.03 4.40
C ALA A 107 18.84 -0.94 5.38
N VAL A 108 17.61 -1.37 5.10
CA VAL A 108 16.88 -2.30 5.98
C VAL A 108 17.38 -3.73 5.81
N SER A 109 17.62 -4.17 4.58
CA SER A 109 18.22 -5.49 4.29
C SER A 109 19.55 -5.69 5.03
N ALA A 110 20.40 -4.65 5.06
CA ALA A 110 21.70 -4.66 5.73
C ALA A 110 21.62 -4.37 7.26
N GLY A 111 20.44 -4.10 7.82
CA GLY A 111 20.26 -3.79 9.24
C GLY A 111 20.72 -2.39 9.66
N GLN A 112 20.85 -1.45 8.73
CA GLN A 112 21.15 -0.04 9.04
C GLN A 112 19.91 0.73 9.53
N ALA A 113 18.72 0.24 9.17
CA ALA A 113 17.42 0.65 9.70
C ALA A 113 16.57 -0.61 9.95
N ASP A 114 15.53 -0.49 10.76
CA ASP A 114 14.74 -1.64 11.21
C ASP A 114 13.58 -1.95 10.28
N VAL A 115 13.01 -0.94 9.63
CA VAL A 115 11.86 -1.07 8.73
C VAL A 115 11.90 0.01 7.65
N TYR A 116 11.45 -0.31 6.44
CA TYR A 116 11.15 0.72 5.46
C TYR A 116 9.66 0.78 5.14
N HIS A 117 9.18 1.94 4.68
CA HIS A 117 7.87 2.10 4.04
C HIS A 117 8.06 2.61 2.62
N SER A 118 7.60 1.82 1.63
CA SER A 118 7.84 2.08 0.20
C SER A 118 6.82 1.39 -0.69
N ALA A 119 6.96 1.61 -2.00
CA ALA A 119 6.37 0.82 -3.07
C ALA A 119 7.45 -0.10 -3.64
N ASP A 120 7.26 -1.41 -3.54
CA ASP A 120 8.34 -2.38 -3.78
C ASP A 120 8.79 -2.47 -5.24
N TYR A 121 8.01 -1.99 -6.20
CA TYR A 121 8.46 -1.89 -7.59
C TYR A 121 9.70 -1.00 -7.78
N TYR A 122 10.00 -0.10 -6.85
CA TYR A 122 11.25 0.68 -6.91
C TYR A 122 12.49 -0.21 -6.84
N PHE A 123 12.35 -1.42 -6.31
CA PHE A 123 13.41 -2.39 -6.07
C PHE A 123 13.45 -3.51 -7.12
N MET A 124 12.86 -3.30 -8.31
CA MET A 124 12.94 -4.24 -9.44
C MET A 124 14.39 -4.56 -9.87
N GLY A 125 15.32 -3.65 -9.58
CA GLY A 125 16.74 -3.87 -9.81
C GLY A 125 17.35 -4.95 -8.92
N GLN A 126 16.80 -5.14 -7.70
CA GLN A 126 17.20 -6.19 -6.77
C GLN A 126 16.60 -7.56 -7.20
N HIS A 127 15.31 -7.55 -7.51
CA HIS A 127 14.64 -8.71 -8.09
C HIS A 127 13.34 -8.26 -8.78
N PRO A 128 13.10 -8.67 -10.05
CA PRO A 128 11.92 -8.22 -10.79
C PRO A 128 10.58 -8.61 -10.15
N GLY A 129 10.57 -9.66 -9.33
CA GLY A 129 9.41 -10.11 -8.57
C GLY A 129 8.81 -9.06 -7.66
N PHE A 130 9.59 -8.10 -7.15
CA PHE A 130 9.08 -7.04 -6.27
C PHE A 130 8.01 -6.16 -6.94
N ALA A 131 8.06 -6.00 -8.26
CA ALA A 131 7.05 -5.21 -8.96
C ALA A 131 5.64 -5.80 -8.87
N TYR A 132 5.51 -7.12 -8.84
CA TYR A 132 4.21 -7.81 -8.75
C TYR A 132 3.49 -7.55 -7.42
N PHE A 133 4.24 -7.22 -6.37
CA PHE A 133 3.70 -6.93 -5.03
C PHE A 133 3.26 -5.47 -4.87
N THR A 134 3.50 -4.61 -5.86
CA THR A 134 3.00 -3.23 -5.88
C THR A 134 1.85 -3.07 -6.84
N SER A 135 2.11 -3.19 -8.14
CA SER A 135 1.09 -3.06 -9.18
C SER A 135 1.51 -3.69 -10.50
N VAL A 136 0.51 -4.17 -11.23
CA VAL A 136 0.68 -4.72 -12.58
C VAL A 136 -0.25 -3.96 -13.53
N PRO A 137 0.23 -3.46 -14.67
CA PRO A 137 -0.63 -2.80 -15.66
C PRO A 137 -1.83 -3.67 -16.06
N PHE A 138 -3.03 -3.08 -16.07
CA PHE A 138 -4.31 -3.76 -16.26
C PHE A 138 -4.60 -4.89 -15.26
N GLY A 139 -3.88 -4.93 -14.14
CA GLY A 139 -3.98 -5.95 -13.11
C GLY A 139 -5.04 -5.67 -12.05
N MET A 140 -4.75 -6.10 -10.83
CA MET A 140 -5.68 -6.04 -9.69
C MET A 140 -5.91 -4.61 -9.21
N THR A 141 -7.16 -4.31 -8.89
CA THR A 141 -7.57 -3.12 -8.14
C THR A 141 -7.17 -3.22 -6.65
N GLY A 142 -7.23 -2.13 -5.91
CA GLY A 142 -6.89 -2.13 -4.47
C GLY A 142 -7.61 -3.20 -3.65
N PRO A 143 -8.96 -3.39 -3.76
CA PRO A 143 -9.66 -4.48 -3.08
C PRO A 143 -9.25 -5.89 -3.54
N GLU A 144 -8.92 -6.07 -4.81
CA GLU A 144 -8.45 -7.36 -5.34
C GLU A 144 -7.04 -7.70 -4.84
N ILE A 145 -6.13 -6.72 -4.77
CA ILE A 145 -4.81 -6.85 -4.13
C ILE A 145 -4.97 -7.30 -2.68
N MET A 146 -5.86 -6.65 -1.92
CA MET A 146 -6.14 -7.03 -0.54
C MET A 146 -6.64 -8.47 -0.43
N SER A 147 -7.55 -8.87 -1.33
CA SER A 147 -8.09 -10.24 -1.37
C SER A 147 -7.01 -11.28 -1.70
N TRP A 148 -6.12 -10.93 -2.64
CA TRP A 148 -4.98 -11.78 -3.02
C TRP A 148 -4.01 -11.95 -1.85
N TYR A 149 -3.64 -10.87 -1.18
CA TYR A 149 -2.72 -10.91 -0.05
C TYR A 149 -3.28 -11.76 1.11
N TYR A 150 -4.55 -11.55 1.48
CA TYR A 150 -5.09 -12.19 2.69
C TYR A 150 -5.58 -13.62 2.50
N HIS A 151 -5.92 -14.02 1.26
CA HIS A 151 -6.60 -15.29 1.03
C HIS A 151 -6.07 -16.10 -0.15
N ASN A 152 -5.16 -15.57 -0.95
CA ASN A 152 -4.72 -16.22 -2.19
C ASN A 152 -3.20 -16.26 -2.37
N GLY A 153 -2.44 -16.31 -1.27
CA GLY A 153 -1.01 -16.58 -1.27
C GLY A 153 -0.11 -15.36 -1.42
N GLY A 154 -0.66 -14.14 -1.50
CA GLY A 154 0.14 -12.93 -1.68
C GLY A 154 1.14 -12.69 -0.54
N TYR A 155 0.73 -12.90 0.73
CA TYR A 155 1.63 -12.78 1.87
C TYR A 155 2.73 -13.82 1.89
N GLU A 156 2.39 -15.06 1.55
CA GLU A 156 3.35 -16.16 1.49
C GLU A 156 4.42 -15.90 0.44
N LEU A 157 4.00 -15.57 -0.79
CA LEU A 157 4.93 -15.29 -1.91
C LEU A 157 5.80 -14.06 -1.63
N HIS A 158 5.20 -12.98 -1.08
CA HIS A 158 5.96 -11.78 -0.74
C HIS A 158 6.96 -12.04 0.39
N GLY A 159 6.56 -12.85 1.39
CA GLY A 159 7.42 -13.29 2.46
C GLY A 159 8.58 -14.17 1.99
N GLU A 160 8.33 -15.11 1.06
CA GLU A 160 9.37 -15.93 0.45
C GLU A 160 10.39 -15.07 -0.28
N LEU A 161 9.95 -14.16 -1.16
CA LEU A 161 10.85 -13.25 -1.87
C LEU A 161 11.61 -12.34 -0.91
N GLY A 162 10.91 -11.73 0.06
CA GLY A 162 11.52 -10.84 1.06
C GLY A 162 12.61 -11.53 1.87
N SER A 163 12.39 -12.79 2.25
CA SER A 163 13.32 -13.57 3.07
C SER A 163 14.69 -13.76 2.42
N ILE A 164 14.75 -13.79 1.08
CA ILE A 164 16.02 -13.88 0.31
C ILE A 164 16.91 -12.65 0.61
N PHE A 165 16.28 -11.52 0.93
CA PHE A 165 16.94 -10.24 1.20
C PHE A 165 16.91 -9.84 2.68
N ASN A 166 16.70 -10.80 3.58
CA ASN A 166 16.56 -10.55 5.03
C ASN A 166 15.44 -9.55 5.37
N LEU A 167 14.30 -9.65 4.66
CA LEU A 167 13.15 -8.77 4.80
C LEU A 167 11.88 -9.54 5.18
N LYS A 168 11.01 -8.90 5.98
CA LYS A 168 9.65 -9.36 6.30
C LYS A 168 8.65 -8.28 5.89
N PRO A 169 8.04 -8.39 4.70
CA PRO A 169 7.11 -7.41 4.18
C PRO A 169 5.69 -7.57 4.72
N PHE A 170 4.99 -6.43 4.85
CA PHE A 170 3.57 -6.32 5.19
C PHE A 170 2.89 -5.32 4.27
N LEU A 171 1.70 -5.68 3.75
CA LEU A 171 0.84 -4.75 3.04
C LEU A 171 0.41 -3.63 3.99
N CYS A 172 0.84 -2.38 3.73
CA CYS A 172 0.74 -1.26 4.67
C CYS A 172 0.33 0.07 4.01
N GLY A 173 -0.50 0.02 3.03
CA GLY A 173 -1.05 1.16 2.31
C GLY A 173 -1.50 0.77 0.92
N ASN A 174 -2.31 1.62 0.31
CA ASN A 174 -2.73 1.48 -1.08
C ASN A 174 -3.16 2.84 -1.62
N THR A 175 -2.66 3.19 -2.79
CA THR A 175 -2.97 4.47 -3.43
C THR A 175 -4.37 4.51 -4.05
N GLY A 176 -4.99 3.34 -4.26
CA GLY A 176 -6.17 3.19 -5.11
C GLY A 176 -5.77 3.21 -6.59
N HIS A 177 -6.77 3.42 -7.45
CA HIS A 177 -6.55 3.57 -8.89
C HIS A 177 -5.81 4.88 -9.18
N GLN A 178 -4.74 4.80 -9.96
CA GLN A 178 -3.94 5.96 -10.35
C GLN A 178 -4.33 6.47 -11.74
N PRO A 179 -4.36 7.80 -11.93
CA PRO A 179 -4.54 8.44 -13.23
C PRO A 179 -3.36 8.22 -14.17
N GLY A 180 -3.58 8.46 -15.47
CA GLY A 180 -2.53 8.38 -16.50
C GLY A 180 -1.42 9.40 -16.36
N GLY A 181 -1.64 10.47 -15.58
CA GLY A 181 -0.62 11.43 -15.19
C GLY A 181 -0.78 12.83 -15.79
N TRP A 182 0.26 13.62 -15.57
CA TRP A 182 0.39 15.02 -15.93
C TRP A 182 1.29 15.19 -17.14
N PHE A 183 0.89 16.08 -18.05
CA PHE A 183 1.62 16.35 -19.28
C PHE A 183 1.72 17.85 -19.56
N ASN A 184 2.82 18.27 -20.17
CA ASN A 184 3.02 19.65 -20.62
C ASN A 184 2.35 19.93 -21.97
N LYS A 185 1.90 18.91 -22.70
CA LYS A 185 1.17 18.96 -23.97
C LYS A 185 0.03 17.94 -23.98
N GLU A 186 -0.93 18.10 -24.87
CA GLU A 186 -1.96 17.10 -25.13
C GLU A 186 -1.37 15.87 -25.83
N ILE A 187 -1.86 14.69 -25.47
CA ILE A 187 -1.51 13.40 -26.06
C ILE A 187 -2.74 12.92 -26.84
N ASN A 188 -2.74 13.11 -28.13
CA ASN A 188 -3.90 12.86 -28.98
C ASN A 188 -3.85 11.51 -29.70
N SER A 189 -2.69 10.86 -29.75
CA SER A 189 -2.49 9.59 -30.44
C SER A 189 -1.29 8.84 -29.88
N ALA A 190 -1.16 7.56 -30.18
CA ALA A 190 0.00 6.77 -29.83
C ALA A 190 1.32 7.34 -30.42
N ALA A 191 1.26 8.10 -31.52
CA ALA A 191 2.45 8.75 -32.08
C ALA A 191 3.03 9.84 -31.15
N ASP A 192 2.20 10.47 -30.33
CA ASP A 192 2.64 11.50 -29.37
C ASP A 192 3.47 10.95 -28.21
N LEU A 193 3.47 9.63 -28.03
CA LEU A 193 4.29 8.93 -27.04
C LEU A 193 5.75 8.79 -27.51
N GLN A 194 6.03 8.89 -28.81
CA GLN A 194 7.39 8.74 -29.35
C GLN A 194 8.32 9.85 -28.84
N GLY A 195 9.38 9.46 -28.14
CA GLY A 195 10.36 10.37 -27.57
C GLY A 195 9.85 11.20 -26.37
N LEU A 196 8.62 10.96 -25.89
CA LEU A 196 8.08 11.61 -24.70
C LEU A 196 8.95 11.28 -23.50
N LYS A 197 9.50 12.28 -22.84
CA LYS A 197 10.27 12.11 -21.60
C LYS A 197 9.27 12.05 -20.43
N PHE A 198 9.12 10.89 -19.84
CA PHE A 198 8.09 10.65 -18.83
C PHE A 198 8.62 9.96 -17.59
N ARG A 199 8.18 10.39 -16.41
CA ARG A 199 8.46 9.70 -15.15
C ARG A 199 7.35 8.66 -14.91
N MET A 200 7.73 7.41 -14.86
CA MET A 200 6.85 6.31 -14.46
C MET A 200 7.69 5.12 -13.95
N PRO A 201 7.45 4.61 -12.73
CA PRO A 201 8.17 3.46 -12.19
C PRO A 201 7.56 2.13 -12.63
N GLY A 202 8.17 1.04 -12.18
CA GLY A 202 7.61 -0.29 -12.23
C GLY A 202 7.37 -0.84 -13.63
N PHE A 203 6.42 -1.77 -13.72
CA PHE A 203 6.00 -2.35 -15.00
C PHE A 203 5.32 -1.33 -15.91
N GLY A 204 4.61 -0.35 -15.33
CA GLY A 204 4.02 0.75 -16.11
C GLY A 204 5.07 1.50 -16.90
N GLY A 205 6.19 1.84 -16.25
CA GLY A 205 7.31 2.52 -16.91
C GLY A 205 7.94 1.68 -18.00
N LYS A 206 8.11 0.36 -17.79
CA LYS A 206 8.61 -0.54 -18.84
C LYS A 206 7.65 -0.62 -20.02
N ALA A 207 6.36 -0.76 -19.78
CA ALA A 207 5.34 -0.78 -20.83
C ALA A 207 5.31 0.54 -21.60
N LEU A 208 5.33 1.69 -20.91
CA LEU A 208 5.38 2.99 -21.58
C LEU A 208 6.65 3.14 -22.43
N GLY A 209 7.80 2.65 -21.99
CA GLY A 209 9.04 2.63 -22.77
C GLY A 209 8.91 1.84 -24.08
N LEU A 210 8.15 0.73 -24.09
CA LEU A 210 7.91 -0.06 -25.31
C LEU A 210 7.03 0.66 -26.33
N THR A 211 6.31 1.71 -25.94
CA THR A 211 5.59 2.60 -26.89
C THR A 211 6.50 3.64 -27.56
N GLY A 212 7.79 3.68 -27.23
CA GLY A 212 8.75 4.64 -27.75
C GLY A 212 9.00 5.87 -26.87
N ALA A 213 8.40 5.93 -25.68
CA ALA A 213 8.68 6.98 -24.71
C ALA A 213 10.07 6.80 -24.06
N SER A 214 10.68 7.89 -23.65
CA SER A 214 11.91 7.93 -22.84
C SER A 214 11.52 7.99 -21.35
N VAL A 215 11.49 6.82 -20.71
CA VAL A 215 10.98 6.69 -19.33
C VAL A 215 12.12 6.74 -18.32
N GLN A 216 11.87 7.44 -17.21
CA GLN A 216 12.79 7.57 -16.08
C GLN A 216 12.07 7.22 -14.77
N ASN A 217 12.77 6.54 -13.86
CA ASN A 217 12.32 6.32 -12.49
C ASN A 217 12.96 7.39 -11.59
N ILE A 218 12.21 8.47 -11.31
CA ILE A 218 12.64 9.59 -10.48
C ILE A 218 11.93 9.51 -9.13
N PRO A 219 12.64 9.69 -7.99
CA PRO A 219 12.02 9.78 -6.67
C PRO A 219 10.93 10.85 -6.59
N GLY A 220 9.86 10.59 -5.82
CA GLY A 220 8.71 11.51 -5.71
C GLY A 220 9.10 12.95 -5.37
N GLY A 221 10.05 13.15 -4.46
CA GLY A 221 10.52 14.47 -4.06
C GLY A 221 11.24 15.28 -5.15
N GLU A 222 11.62 14.65 -6.25
CA GLU A 222 12.36 15.28 -7.35
C GLU A 222 11.49 15.56 -8.58
N ILE A 223 10.25 15.02 -8.63
CA ILE A 223 9.38 15.10 -9.82
C ILE A 223 9.02 16.55 -10.15
N TYR A 224 8.63 17.36 -9.15
CA TYR A 224 8.27 18.75 -9.37
C TYR A 224 9.41 19.52 -10.07
N GLN A 225 10.63 19.38 -9.58
CA GLN A 225 11.79 20.05 -10.15
C GLN A 225 12.14 19.54 -11.56
N ALA A 226 11.98 18.23 -11.81
CA ALA A 226 12.21 17.65 -13.13
C ALA A 226 11.19 18.17 -14.17
N LEU A 227 9.91 18.32 -13.77
CA LEU A 227 8.87 18.97 -14.61
C LEU A 227 9.18 20.46 -14.84
N ALA A 228 9.49 21.20 -13.77
CA ALA A 228 9.75 22.63 -13.82
C ALA A 228 10.94 23.00 -14.69
N SER A 229 11.98 22.19 -14.69
CA SER A 229 13.18 22.38 -15.54
C SER A 229 13.01 21.89 -16.98
N GLY A 230 11.92 21.19 -17.32
CA GLY A 230 11.73 20.53 -18.61
C GLY A 230 12.64 19.31 -18.85
N ALA A 231 13.23 18.77 -17.79
CA ALA A 231 13.98 17.50 -17.88
C ALA A 231 13.05 16.33 -18.28
N ILE A 232 11.79 16.38 -17.86
CA ILE A 232 10.71 15.50 -18.29
C ILE A 232 9.51 16.30 -18.82
N ASP A 233 8.76 15.70 -19.74
CA ASP A 233 7.56 16.29 -20.39
C ASP A 233 6.27 15.96 -19.62
N GLY A 234 6.34 15.00 -18.72
CA GLY A 234 5.21 14.58 -17.89
C GLY A 234 5.61 13.57 -16.83
N ALA A 235 4.70 13.34 -15.90
CA ALA A 235 4.86 12.38 -14.81
C ALA A 235 3.51 11.89 -14.33
N GLU A 236 3.46 10.65 -13.87
CA GLU A 236 2.44 10.17 -12.97
C GLU A 236 2.94 10.24 -11.51
N TRP A 237 2.01 10.23 -10.53
CA TRP A 237 2.37 10.12 -9.13
C TRP A 237 1.40 9.19 -8.39
N ILE A 238 0.28 9.70 -7.85
CA ILE A 238 -0.68 8.87 -7.11
C ILE A 238 -2.11 9.14 -7.56
N GLY A 239 -2.50 10.42 -7.58
CA GLY A 239 -3.86 10.82 -7.87
C GLY A 239 -4.17 12.24 -7.43
N PRO A 240 -5.38 12.75 -7.73
CA PRO A 240 -5.70 14.17 -7.57
C PRO A 240 -5.33 14.77 -6.22
N LEU A 241 -5.54 14.04 -5.12
CA LEU A 241 -5.23 14.52 -3.77
C LEU A 241 -3.72 14.73 -3.55
N ALA A 242 -2.93 13.72 -3.90
CA ALA A 242 -1.49 13.77 -3.70
C ALA A 242 -0.81 14.70 -4.70
N ASP A 243 -1.23 14.64 -5.95
CA ASP A 243 -0.67 15.40 -7.07
C ASP A 243 -0.91 16.91 -6.89
N GLU A 244 -2.12 17.31 -6.43
CA GLU A 244 -2.43 18.69 -6.10
C GLU A 244 -1.49 19.28 -5.04
N ARG A 245 -1.19 18.48 -4.00
CA ARG A 245 -0.28 18.90 -2.92
C ARG A 245 1.17 19.06 -3.37
N LEU A 246 1.58 18.34 -4.42
CA LEU A 246 2.90 18.48 -5.03
C LEU A 246 3.00 19.64 -6.01
N GLY A 247 1.88 20.31 -6.33
CA GLY A 247 1.88 21.50 -7.17
C GLY A 247 2.02 21.22 -8.67
N PHE A 248 1.79 20.01 -9.15
CA PHE A 248 1.97 19.67 -10.57
C PHE A 248 1.11 20.53 -11.51
N GLN A 249 -0.07 20.98 -11.05
CA GLN A 249 -0.96 21.89 -11.78
C GLN A 249 -0.34 23.28 -12.06
N GLU A 250 0.71 23.65 -11.37
CA GLU A 250 1.42 24.91 -11.61
C GLU A 250 2.24 24.85 -12.92
N ILE A 251 2.75 23.65 -13.24
CA ILE A 251 3.63 23.39 -14.37
C ILE A 251 2.87 22.75 -15.53
N CYS A 252 2.21 21.62 -15.28
CA CYS A 252 1.47 20.86 -16.29
C CYS A 252 -0.01 21.24 -16.29
N LYS A 253 -0.59 21.41 -17.48
CA LYS A 253 -2.00 21.82 -17.64
C LYS A 253 -2.92 20.70 -18.13
N PHE A 254 -2.37 19.55 -18.52
CA PHE A 254 -3.09 18.42 -19.04
C PHE A 254 -2.99 17.26 -18.05
N TYR A 255 -4.13 16.75 -17.60
CA TYR A 255 -4.22 15.66 -16.64
C TYR A 255 -5.13 14.56 -17.18
N TYR A 256 -4.57 13.37 -17.38
CA TYR A 256 -5.30 12.22 -17.89
C TYR A 256 -5.77 11.35 -16.74
N THR A 257 -7.09 11.24 -16.54
CA THR A 257 -7.68 10.59 -15.34
C THR A 257 -7.68 9.08 -15.39
N SER A 258 -7.49 8.49 -16.54
CA SER A 258 -7.48 7.03 -16.71
C SER A 258 -6.05 6.53 -16.88
N GLY A 259 -5.56 5.77 -15.93
CA GLY A 259 -4.24 5.14 -15.99
C GLY A 259 -4.32 3.64 -16.23
N PHE A 260 -3.41 3.11 -17.03
CA PHE A 260 -3.32 1.68 -17.31
C PHE A 260 -2.39 0.96 -16.33
N HIS A 261 -1.44 1.70 -15.76
CA HIS A 261 -0.25 1.20 -15.08
C HIS A 261 -0.54 0.71 -13.65
N GLU A 262 -1.43 1.38 -12.94
CA GLU A 262 -1.73 1.10 -11.52
C GLU A 262 -3.23 1.14 -11.22
N PRO A 263 -3.98 0.06 -11.56
CA PRO A 263 -5.40 -0.06 -11.16
C PRO A 263 -5.59 -0.11 -9.65
N GLY A 264 -4.57 -0.55 -8.93
CA GLY A 264 -4.36 -0.47 -7.50
C GLY A 264 -2.87 -0.56 -7.25
N SER A 265 -2.34 0.20 -6.29
CA SER A 265 -0.92 0.18 -5.97
C SER A 265 -0.71 -0.03 -4.48
N ALA A 266 -0.12 -1.17 -4.14
CA ALA A 266 0.17 -1.53 -2.76
C ALA A 266 1.42 -0.84 -2.25
N LEU A 267 1.35 -0.33 -1.02
CA LEU A 267 2.50 0.15 -0.26
C LEU A 267 2.86 -0.88 0.81
N CYS A 268 4.14 -1.01 1.08
CA CYS A 268 4.70 -2.03 1.95
C CYS A 268 5.42 -1.39 3.14
N ALA A 269 5.21 -1.94 4.34
CA ALA A 269 6.13 -1.80 5.46
C ALA A 269 6.95 -3.09 5.56
N SER A 270 8.24 -3.02 5.26
CA SER A 270 9.11 -4.20 5.26
C SER A 270 10.16 -4.09 6.35
N PHE A 271 10.11 -5.03 7.28
CA PHE A 271 11.03 -5.10 8.41
C PHE A 271 12.30 -5.85 8.02
N ASN A 272 13.43 -5.46 8.60
CA ASN A 272 14.56 -6.40 8.70
C ASN A 272 14.08 -7.67 9.39
N LEU A 273 14.34 -8.85 8.79
CA LEU A 273 13.80 -10.12 9.26
C LEU A 273 14.27 -10.46 10.68
N ASP A 274 15.55 -10.24 10.97
CA ASP A 274 16.10 -10.53 12.31
C ASP A 274 15.46 -9.63 13.38
N ILE A 275 15.25 -8.36 13.06
CA ILE A 275 14.54 -7.41 13.93
C ILE A 275 13.11 -7.87 14.17
N TYR A 276 12.37 -8.23 13.11
CA TYR A 276 11.01 -8.74 13.24
C TYR A 276 10.97 -10.02 14.08
N GLU A 277 11.87 -10.98 13.83
CA GLU A 277 11.93 -12.23 14.58
C GLU A 277 12.26 -12.02 16.06
N SER A 278 12.98 -10.96 16.40
CA SER A 278 13.28 -10.58 17.79
C SER A 278 12.11 -9.98 18.56
N LEU A 279 10.99 -9.64 17.86
CA LEU A 279 9.79 -9.13 18.52
C LEU A 279 9.05 -10.24 19.27
N SER A 280 8.40 -9.88 20.37
CA SER A 280 7.51 -10.81 21.08
C SER A 280 6.30 -11.19 20.21
N ALA A 281 5.69 -12.36 20.44
CA ALA A 281 4.51 -12.76 19.70
C ALA A 281 3.35 -11.74 19.74
N PRO A 282 3.03 -11.06 20.86
CA PRO A 282 2.07 -9.97 20.88
C PRO A 282 2.49 -8.78 20.02
N HIS A 283 3.77 -8.38 20.02
CA HIS A 283 4.24 -7.27 19.20
C HIS A 283 4.18 -7.62 17.70
N LYS A 284 4.50 -8.85 17.29
CA LYS A 284 4.33 -9.35 15.92
C LYS A 284 2.87 -9.23 15.47
N ALA A 285 1.93 -9.71 16.28
CA ALA A 285 0.50 -9.61 15.98
C ALA A 285 -0.01 -8.17 15.90
N ILE A 286 0.52 -7.26 16.73
CA ILE A 286 0.19 -5.84 16.70
C ILE A 286 0.72 -5.19 15.41
N VAL A 287 1.97 -5.44 15.05
CA VAL A 287 2.58 -4.93 13.79
C VAL A 287 1.74 -5.36 12.58
N GLU A 288 1.39 -6.64 12.48
CA GLU A 288 0.55 -7.16 11.41
C GLU A 288 -0.82 -6.49 11.39
N THR A 289 -1.50 -6.41 12.54
CA THR A 289 -2.83 -5.76 12.66
C THR A 289 -2.77 -4.28 12.30
N ALA A 290 -1.73 -3.56 12.73
CA ALA A 290 -1.52 -2.16 12.42
C ALA A 290 -1.32 -1.94 10.92
N ALA A 291 -0.54 -2.80 10.25
CA ALA A 291 -0.33 -2.76 8.80
C ALA A 291 -1.65 -2.96 8.03
N HIS A 292 -2.44 -3.98 8.39
CA HIS A 292 -3.76 -4.24 7.79
C HIS A 292 -4.72 -3.06 7.97
N ALA A 293 -4.78 -2.51 9.18
CA ALA A 293 -5.65 -1.37 9.48
C ALA A 293 -5.21 -0.10 8.72
N THR A 294 -3.89 0.12 8.58
CA THR A 294 -3.33 1.22 7.81
C THR A 294 -3.63 1.07 6.33
N HIS A 295 -3.48 -0.13 5.76
CA HIS A 295 -3.83 -0.39 4.36
C HIS A 295 -5.27 -0.01 4.04
N SER A 296 -6.22 -0.52 4.84
CA SER A 296 -7.65 -0.26 4.65
C SER A 296 -7.99 1.23 4.81
N TRP A 297 -7.42 1.89 5.81
CA TRP A 297 -7.60 3.31 6.06
C TRP A 297 -7.05 4.17 4.92
N ASN A 298 -5.86 3.85 4.43
CA ASN A 298 -5.17 4.61 3.39
C ASN A 298 -5.89 4.52 2.04
N LEU A 299 -6.35 3.33 1.65
CA LEU A 299 -7.21 3.15 0.47
C LEU A 299 -8.50 3.97 0.56
N ALA A 300 -9.15 3.96 1.73
CA ALA A 300 -10.37 4.75 1.96
C ALA A 300 -10.09 6.26 1.89
N GLN A 301 -8.96 6.73 2.43
CA GLN A 301 -8.53 8.13 2.36
C GLN A 301 -8.38 8.59 0.90
N SER A 302 -7.66 7.81 0.08
CA SER A 302 -7.46 8.11 -1.34
C SER A 302 -8.80 8.19 -2.07
N ASN A 303 -9.63 7.16 -1.95
CA ASN A 303 -10.92 7.09 -2.64
C ASN A 303 -11.89 8.21 -2.21
N ALA A 304 -11.90 8.58 -0.93
CA ALA A 304 -12.80 9.62 -0.41
C ALA A 304 -12.42 11.03 -0.87
N ASN A 305 -11.13 11.30 -1.07
CA ASN A 305 -10.65 12.67 -1.27
C ASN A 305 -10.28 13.01 -2.73
N ASN A 306 -10.01 12.03 -3.58
CA ASN A 306 -9.59 12.28 -4.96
C ASN A 306 -10.64 13.04 -5.79
N ALA A 307 -11.94 12.75 -5.65
CA ALA A 307 -13.00 13.45 -6.38
C ALA A 307 -13.06 14.96 -6.04
N THR A 308 -12.90 15.29 -4.76
CA THR A 308 -12.90 16.69 -4.29
C THR A 308 -11.63 17.43 -4.77
N ALA A 309 -10.47 16.77 -4.70
CA ALA A 309 -9.22 17.33 -5.22
C ALA A 309 -9.29 17.55 -6.73
N LEU A 310 -9.83 16.60 -7.50
CA LEU A 310 -10.03 16.76 -8.94
C LEU A 310 -10.93 17.96 -9.28
N THR A 311 -11.95 18.22 -8.46
CA THR A 311 -12.80 19.40 -8.62
C THR A 311 -12.01 20.70 -8.44
N ARG A 312 -11.12 20.77 -7.45
CA ARG A 312 -10.24 21.93 -7.25
C ARG A 312 -9.24 22.11 -8.39
N LEU A 313 -8.64 21.03 -8.88
CA LEU A 313 -7.73 21.05 -10.04
C LEU A 313 -8.42 21.59 -11.30
N LYS A 314 -9.66 21.15 -11.58
CA LYS A 314 -10.48 21.72 -12.67
C LYS A 314 -10.74 23.21 -12.47
N ALA A 315 -11.06 23.65 -11.26
CA ALA A 315 -11.27 25.06 -10.94
C ALA A 315 -9.99 25.90 -11.08
N ALA A 316 -8.82 25.30 -10.87
CA ALA A 316 -7.51 25.90 -11.11
C ALA A 316 -7.08 25.95 -12.60
N GLY A 317 -7.96 25.51 -13.51
CA GLY A 317 -7.74 25.59 -14.97
C GLY A 317 -7.03 24.37 -15.56
N VAL A 318 -6.92 23.26 -14.83
CA VAL A 318 -6.37 22.01 -15.37
C VAL A 318 -7.36 21.42 -16.38
N LYS A 319 -6.87 21.08 -17.56
CA LYS A 319 -7.61 20.33 -18.56
C LYS A 319 -7.57 18.84 -18.21
N VAL A 320 -8.72 18.31 -17.79
CA VAL A 320 -8.88 16.91 -17.44
C VAL A 320 -9.36 16.15 -18.67
N LEU A 321 -8.59 15.17 -19.09
CA LEU A 321 -8.73 14.45 -20.34
C LEU A 321 -8.74 12.95 -20.12
N GLU A 322 -9.13 12.20 -21.15
CA GLU A 322 -9.01 10.75 -21.26
C GLU A 322 -8.18 10.41 -22.50
N PHE A 323 -7.47 9.28 -22.46
CA PHE A 323 -6.71 8.82 -23.61
C PHE A 323 -7.63 8.29 -24.71
N ASP A 324 -7.24 8.53 -25.97
CA ASP A 324 -7.87 7.95 -27.15
C ASP A 324 -7.71 6.43 -27.21
N ASP A 325 -8.64 5.74 -27.88
CA ASP A 325 -8.63 4.28 -28.02
C ASP A 325 -7.31 3.75 -28.59
N SER A 326 -6.70 4.46 -29.54
CA SER A 326 -5.42 4.08 -30.13
C SER A 326 -4.27 4.05 -29.12
N ILE A 327 -4.32 4.91 -28.11
CA ILE A 327 -3.36 4.96 -27.01
C ILE A 327 -3.60 3.77 -26.09
N TRP A 328 -4.86 3.45 -25.78
CA TRP A 328 -5.23 2.29 -24.96
C TRP A 328 -4.79 0.98 -25.60
N GLU A 329 -4.97 0.82 -26.94
CA GLU A 329 -4.47 -0.33 -27.68
C GLU A 329 -2.95 -0.46 -27.59
N ALA A 330 -2.23 0.66 -27.73
CA ALA A 330 -0.76 0.69 -27.59
C ALA A 330 -0.32 0.30 -26.18
N PHE A 331 -0.97 0.82 -25.13
CA PHE A 331 -0.70 0.45 -23.75
C PHE A 331 -0.98 -1.02 -23.46
N GLY A 332 -2.09 -1.57 -23.94
CA GLY A 332 -2.44 -2.98 -23.76
C GLY A 332 -1.41 -3.93 -24.37
N LYS A 333 -0.95 -3.63 -25.58
CA LYS A 333 0.09 -4.40 -26.26
C LYS A 333 1.42 -4.30 -25.51
N ALA A 334 1.83 -3.10 -25.14
CA ALA A 334 3.09 -2.85 -24.46
C ALA A 334 3.11 -3.46 -23.04
N ALA A 335 1.99 -3.39 -22.31
CA ALA A 335 1.87 -4.00 -20.99
C ALA A 335 2.03 -5.52 -21.04
N LYS A 336 1.39 -6.17 -22.00
CA LYS A 336 1.56 -7.61 -22.22
C LYS A 336 3.02 -7.97 -22.53
N GLU A 337 3.66 -7.24 -23.44
CA GLU A 337 5.06 -7.49 -23.82
C GLU A 337 6.01 -7.28 -22.63
N ALA A 338 5.76 -6.22 -21.83
CA ALA A 338 6.54 -5.96 -20.61
C ALA A 338 6.44 -7.09 -19.58
N GLN A 339 5.25 -7.68 -19.42
CA GLN A 339 5.03 -8.79 -18.48
C GLN A 339 5.63 -10.11 -19.02
N ASP A 340 5.42 -10.43 -20.30
CA ASP A 340 5.96 -11.63 -20.93
C ASP A 340 7.52 -11.65 -20.89
N GLY A 341 8.16 -10.49 -20.88
CA GLY A 341 9.62 -10.37 -20.80
C GLY A 341 10.23 -10.71 -19.42
N PHE A 342 9.37 -10.97 -18.39
CA PHE A 342 9.80 -11.38 -17.04
C PHE A 342 9.43 -12.82 -16.68
N MET A 343 8.65 -13.49 -17.51
CA MET A 343 8.30 -14.92 -17.38
C MET A 343 9.31 -15.78 -18.13
#